data_bd2c5e31e885909eb025405b513e5d5e
#
_entry.id   bd2c5e31e885909eb025405b513e5d5e
#
_cell.length_a   1.000
_cell.length_b   1.000
_cell.length_c   1.000
_cell.angle_alpha   90.00
_cell.angle_beta   90.00
_cell.angle_gamma   90.00
#
_symmetry.space_group_name_H-M   'P 1'
#
loop_
_entity.id
_entity.type
_entity.pdbx_description
1 polymer ?
#
loop_
_entity_poly.entity_id
_entity_poly.type
_entity_poly.pdbx_seq_one_letter_code
_entity_poly.pdbx_strand_id
1 'polypeptide(L)'
;MPEHTPIVILDTNALLDWRVFKDPAALPIVEGILSGRMRWLASPSMEKEWHQVWPRSCFKDWQPDPMLTLTVFQHATFVDEPPRGPLRCKDPDDQVFIDLALHAGARWLFSKDAALLKLARRARQLTGLEIMPLTQWSPLGDNAGSP
;
A
#
# COMPACT_ATOMS: atom_id res chain seq x y z
N MET A 1 1.73 10.70 -18.04
CA MET A 1 0.75 9.72 -17.91
C MET A 1 -0.56 10.29 -17.57
N PRO A 2 -1.50 9.75 -18.11
CA PRO A 2 -2.81 10.29 -17.92
C PRO A 2 -3.25 10.29 -16.49
N GLU A 3 -4.15 11.15 -16.23
CA GLU A 3 -4.76 11.24 -14.93
C GLU A 3 -5.54 10.00 -14.58
N HIS A 4 -5.72 9.10 -15.57
CA HIS A 4 -6.48 7.88 -15.30
C HIS A 4 -5.63 6.74 -14.77
N THR A 5 -4.33 6.96 -14.58
CA THR A 5 -3.49 5.93 -13.99
C THR A 5 -3.98 5.65 -12.58
N PRO A 6 -4.34 4.40 -12.27
CA PRO A 6 -4.82 4.11 -10.93
C PRO A 6 -3.74 4.29 -9.88
N ILE A 7 -4.16 4.79 -8.74
CA ILE A 7 -3.27 5.05 -7.62
C ILE A 7 -3.37 3.90 -6.64
N VAL A 8 -2.22 3.49 -6.11
CA VAL A 8 -2.14 2.41 -5.15
C VAL A 8 -1.42 2.90 -3.90
N ILE A 9 -1.87 2.43 -2.75
CA ILE A 9 -1.24 2.67 -1.46
C ILE A 9 -0.82 1.31 -0.90
N LEU A 10 0.40 1.23 -0.38
CA LEU A 10 0.91 0.02 0.25
C LEU A 10 1.16 0.30 1.73
N ASP A 11 0.55 -0.49 2.62
CA ASP A 11 0.83 -0.29 4.03
C ASP A 11 2.18 -0.91 4.38
N THR A 12 2.61 -0.73 5.61
CA THR A 12 3.93 -1.18 6.02
C THR A 12 4.08 -2.70 5.90
N ASN A 13 3.02 -3.45 6.21
CA ASN A 13 3.08 -4.90 6.09
C ASN A 13 3.21 -5.34 4.64
N ALA A 14 2.56 -4.64 3.71
CA ALA A 14 2.71 -4.95 2.29
C ALA A 14 4.14 -4.70 1.84
N LEU A 15 4.76 -3.63 2.34
CA LEU A 15 6.16 -3.36 2.03
C LEU A 15 7.09 -4.42 2.61
N LEU A 16 6.80 -4.90 3.81
CA LEU A 16 7.58 -5.97 4.40
C LEU A 16 7.48 -7.24 3.56
N ASP A 17 6.27 -7.58 3.14
CA ASP A 17 6.07 -8.76 2.30
C ASP A 17 6.88 -8.66 1.03
N TRP A 18 6.94 -7.48 0.44
CA TRP A 18 7.68 -7.26 -0.80
C TRP A 18 9.18 -7.27 -0.58
N ARG A 19 9.66 -6.46 0.36
CA ARG A 19 11.10 -6.18 0.45
C ARG A 19 11.85 -7.09 1.41
N VAL A 20 11.19 -7.59 2.45
CA VAL A 20 11.85 -8.41 3.45
C VAL A 20 11.55 -9.89 3.20
N PHE A 21 10.27 -10.23 3.11
CA PHE A 21 9.87 -11.63 3.01
C PHE A 21 9.79 -12.11 1.57
N LYS A 22 9.90 -11.20 0.59
CA LYS A 22 9.94 -11.53 -0.83
C LYS A 22 8.76 -12.38 -1.25
N ASP A 23 7.59 -12.00 -0.78
CA ASP A 23 6.35 -12.70 -1.10
C ASP A 23 6.07 -12.56 -2.60
N PRO A 24 5.95 -13.67 -3.33
CA PRO A 24 5.70 -13.57 -4.77
C PRO A 24 4.37 -12.91 -5.12
N ALA A 25 3.43 -12.85 -4.19
CA ALA A 25 2.17 -12.15 -4.44
C ALA A 25 2.37 -10.66 -4.69
N ALA A 26 3.48 -10.08 -4.26
CA ALA A 26 3.76 -8.68 -4.49
C ALA A 26 4.22 -8.40 -5.93
N LEU A 27 4.74 -9.40 -6.63
CA LEU A 27 5.37 -9.16 -7.92
C LEU A 27 4.48 -8.53 -8.98
N PRO A 28 3.22 -8.98 -9.17
CA PRO A 28 2.38 -8.34 -10.20
C PRO A 28 2.11 -6.88 -9.89
N ILE A 29 1.99 -6.54 -8.62
CA ILE A 29 1.74 -5.15 -8.21
C ILE A 29 2.98 -4.32 -8.43
N VAL A 30 4.13 -4.83 -8.03
CA VAL A 30 5.40 -4.14 -8.25
C VAL A 30 5.63 -3.91 -9.74
N GLU A 31 5.32 -4.92 -10.57
CA GLU A 31 5.43 -4.80 -12.00
C GLU A 31 4.53 -3.70 -12.55
N GLY A 32 3.32 -3.60 -12.02
CA GLY A 32 2.41 -2.53 -12.41
C GLY A 32 2.96 -1.16 -12.07
N ILE A 33 3.60 -1.05 -10.91
CA ILE A 33 4.22 0.21 -10.51
C ILE A 33 5.41 0.55 -11.39
N LEU A 34 6.30 -0.41 -11.61
CA LEU A 34 7.51 -0.16 -12.38
C LEU A 34 7.21 0.13 -13.84
N SER A 35 6.15 -0.44 -14.39
CA SER A 35 5.77 -0.22 -15.77
C SER A 35 4.95 1.04 -15.99
N GLY A 36 4.56 1.73 -14.92
CA GLY A 36 3.73 2.92 -15.05
C GLY A 36 2.25 2.66 -15.15
N ARG A 37 1.82 1.41 -15.03
CA ARG A 37 0.40 1.10 -15.08
C ARG A 37 -0.30 1.45 -13.77
N MET A 38 0.45 1.58 -12.69
CA MET A 38 -0.06 2.01 -11.40
C MET A 38 0.87 3.07 -10.84
N ARG A 39 0.30 3.99 -10.07
CA ARG A 39 1.08 5.05 -9.44
C ARG A 39 1.01 4.87 -7.93
N TRP A 40 2.16 4.66 -7.32
CA TRP A 40 2.24 4.42 -5.88
C TRP A 40 2.50 5.74 -5.17
N LEU A 41 1.62 6.12 -4.26
CA LEU A 41 1.78 7.34 -3.47
C LEU A 41 2.14 6.99 -2.04
N ALA A 42 2.96 7.84 -1.44
CA ALA A 42 3.35 7.70 -0.05
C ALA A 42 3.51 9.08 0.57
N SER A 43 3.42 9.15 1.89
CA SER A 43 3.67 10.38 2.62
C SER A 43 4.90 10.20 3.51
N PRO A 44 5.50 11.30 3.98
CA PRO A 44 6.69 11.18 4.81
C PRO A 44 6.49 10.34 6.08
N SER A 45 5.30 10.37 6.68
CA SER A 45 5.07 9.57 7.88
C SER A 45 5.12 8.08 7.60
N MET A 46 4.74 7.67 6.39
CA MET A 46 4.83 6.26 6.01
C MET A 46 6.27 5.81 5.90
N GLU A 47 7.13 6.64 5.35
CA GLU A 47 8.55 6.31 5.28
C GLU A 47 9.16 6.25 6.66
N LYS A 48 8.76 7.18 7.53
CA LYS A 48 9.25 7.18 8.90
C LYS A 48 8.86 5.89 9.62
N GLU A 49 7.62 5.47 9.43
CA GLU A 49 7.18 4.22 10.05
C GLU A 49 7.96 3.02 9.51
N TRP A 50 8.21 3.00 8.20
CA TRP A 50 8.99 1.93 7.60
C TRP A 50 10.33 1.76 8.29
N HIS A 51 11.04 2.87 8.49
CA HIS A 51 12.36 2.82 9.13
C HIS A 51 12.31 2.42 10.60
N GLN A 52 11.16 2.55 11.23
CA GLN A 52 10.99 2.09 12.60
C GLN A 52 10.61 0.63 12.68
N VAL A 53 9.90 0.13 11.68
CA VAL A 53 9.31 -1.20 11.73
C VAL A 53 10.22 -2.28 11.14
N TRP A 54 10.82 -2.01 9.97
CA TRP A 54 11.54 -3.08 9.28
C TRP A 54 12.68 -3.68 10.10
N PRO A 55 13.45 -2.90 10.90
CA PRO A 55 14.53 -3.53 11.67
C PRO A 55 14.02 -4.53 12.69
N ARG A 56 12.81 -4.28 13.22
CA ARG A 56 12.23 -5.18 14.21
C ARG A 56 11.62 -6.42 13.60
N SER A 57 11.41 -6.40 12.30
CA SER A 57 10.80 -7.52 11.59
C SER A 57 11.84 -8.48 11.05
N CYS A 58 13.12 -8.21 11.28
CA CYS A 58 14.19 -9.07 10.80
C CYS A 58 14.52 -10.11 11.86
N PHE A 59 14.41 -11.37 11.48
CA PHE A 59 14.77 -12.47 12.36
C PHE A 59 16.13 -13.00 11.94
N LYS A 60 16.68 -13.88 12.78
CA LYS A 60 17.98 -14.46 12.51
C LYS A 60 18.11 -14.99 11.09
N ASP A 61 17.05 -15.64 10.63
CA ASP A 61 17.06 -16.28 9.31
C ASP A 61 16.65 -15.37 8.19
N TRP A 62 16.27 -14.15 8.49
CA TRP A 62 15.84 -13.18 7.50
C TRP A 62 16.75 -11.98 7.56
N GLN A 63 17.70 -11.93 6.63
CA GLN A 63 18.62 -10.82 6.53
C GLN A 63 18.27 -10.03 5.28
N PRO A 64 17.50 -8.96 5.40
CA PRO A 64 17.14 -8.20 4.22
C PRO A 64 18.37 -7.51 3.64
N ASP A 65 18.39 -7.37 2.33
CA ASP A 65 19.43 -6.61 1.68
C ASP A 65 19.29 -5.15 2.12
N PRO A 66 20.35 -4.57 2.73
CA PRO A 66 20.22 -3.17 3.17
C PRO A 66 19.85 -2.20 2.06
N MET A 67 20.32 -2.44 0.84
CA MET A 67 19.96 -1.55 -0.26
C MET A 67 18.48 -1.62 -0.56
N LEU A 68 17.90 -2.83 -0.52
CA LEU A 68 16.48 -2.97 -0.81
C LEU A 68 15.63 -2.30 0.26
N THR A 69 16.04 -2.37 1.52
CA THR A 69 15.26 -1.76 2.59
C THR A 69 15.39 -0.24 2.60
N LEU A 70 16.56 0.28 2.22
CA LEU A 70 16.78 1.71 2.21
C LEU A 70 16.16 2.38 0.99
N THR A 71 16.02 1.64 -0.11
CA THR A 71 15.53 2.22 -1.36
C THR A 71 14.09 1.81 -1.68
N VAL A 72 13.36 1.29 -0.69
CA VAL A 72 12.02 0.76 -0.96
C VAL A 72 11.10 1.82 -1.56
N PHE A 73 11.23 3.08 -1.15
CA PHE A 73 10.34 4.14 -1.62
C PHE A 73 10.83 4.83 -2.89
N GLN A 74 11.88 4.34 -3.54
CA GLN A 74 12.41 5.06 -4.70
C GLN A 74 11.41 5.12 -5.86
N HIS A 75 10.45 4.22 -5.91
CA HIS A 75 9.42 4.23 -6.96
C HIS A 75 8.11 4.83 -6.50
N ALA A 76 8.07 5.36 -5.29
CA ALA A 76 6.88 6.03 -4.79
C ALA A 76 6.93 7.51 -5.14
N THR A 77 5.76 8.09 -5.38
CA THR A 77 5.63 9.53 -5.50
C THR A 77 5.22 10.04 -4.13
N PHE A 78 6.05 10.92 -3.54
CA PHE A 78 5.72 11.46 -2.23
C PHE A 78 4.76 12.62 -2.35
N VAL A 79 3.77 12.63 -1.47
CA VAL A 79 2.81 13.70 -1.36
C VAL A 79 2.74 14.15 0.09
N ASP A 80 2.11 15.30 0.33
CA ASP A 80 1.97 15.80 1.69
C ASP A 80 1.14 14.86 2.54
N GLU A 81 1.29 14.98 3.86
CA GLU A 81 0.45 14.20 4.76
C GLU A 81 -1.01 14.48 4.45
N PRO A 82 -1.84 13.44 4.39
CA PRO A 82 -3.24 13.66 4.04
C PRO A 82 -4.00 14.27 5.21
N PRO A 83 -5.11 14.98 4.91
CA PRO A 83 -5.99 15.41 5.97
C PRO A 83 -6.70 14.20 6.57
N ARG A 84 -7.21 14.36 7.78
CA ARG A 84 -7.96 13.30 8.43
C ARG A 84 -9.22 13.01 7.61
N GLY A 85 -9.41 11.76 7.23
CA GLY A 85 -10.56 11.37 6.44
C GLY A 85 -11.76 10.96 7.29
N PRO A 86 -12.84 10.55 6.63
CA PRO A 86 -14.10 10.23 7.32
C PRO A 86 -14.12 8.87 7.98
N LEU A 87 -13.19 7.97 7.66
CA LEU A 87 -13.16 6.65 8.27
C LEU A 87 -12.09 6.59 9.34
N ARG A 88 -12.45 6.06 10.51
CA ARG A 88 -11.53 5.94 11.61
C ARG A 88 -10.99 4.53 11.69
N CYS A 89 -9.67 4.37 11.57
CA CYS A 89 -9.03 3.08 11.76
C CYS A 89 -8.85 2.83 13.25
N LYS A 90 -9.11 1.61 13.68
CA LYS A 90 -8.96 1.26 15.08
C LYS A 90 -7.52 1.39 15.53
N ASP A 91 -6.58 1.12 14.65
CA ASP A 91 -5.16 1.25 14.95
C ASP A 91 -4.72 2.63 14.48
N PRO A 92 -4.35 3.53 15.41
CA PRO A 92 -3.96 4.88 15.01
C PRO A 92 -2.75 4.93 14.09
N ASP A 93 -1.86 3.94 14.19
CA ASP A 93 -0.68 3.92 13.34
C ASP A 93 -1.04 3.66 11.88
N ASP A 94 -2.21 3.07 11.63
CA ASP A 94 -2.65 2.78 10.27
C ASP A 94 -3.58 3.84 9.70
N GLN A 95 -3.94 4.83 10.50
CA GLN A 95 -4.87 5.86 10.05
C GLN A 95 -4.39 6.59 8.79
N VAL A 96 -3.08 6.83 8.70
CA VAL A 96 -2.55 7.58 7.56
C VAL A 96 -2.79 6.83 6.24
N PHE A 97 -2.78 5.51 6.27
CA PHE A 97 -2.98 4.75 5.03
C PHE A 97 -4.38 4.92 4.48
N ILE A 98 -5.39 4.84 5.35
CA ILE A 98 -6.76 5.02 4.87
C ILE A 98 -7.03 6.49 4.52
N ASP A 99 -6.47 7.42 5.29
CA ASP A 99 -6.64 8.84 5.00
C ASP A 99 -6.06 9.19 3.64
N LEU A 100 -4.85 8.73 3.34
CA LEU A 100 -4.25 9.03 2.05
C LEU A 100 -5.00 8.35 0.92
N ALA A 101 -5.39 7.09 1.11
CA ALA A 101 -6.08 6.37 0.06
C ALA A 101 -7.39 7.06 -0.32
N LEU A 102 -8.14 7.51 0.67
CA LEU A 102 -9.40 8.20 0.38
C LEU A 102 -9.18 9.58 -0.21
N HIS A 103 -8.21 10.31 0.33
CA HIS A 103 -7.95 11.68 -0.12
C HIS A 103 -7.43 11.70 -1.56
N ALA A 104 -6.56 10.78 -1.91
CA ALA A 104 -5.96 10.74 -3.23
C ALA A 104 -6.82 10.03 -4.28
N GLY A 105 -7.94 9.47 -3.88
CA GLY A 105 -8.75 8.72 -4.82
C GLY A 105 -8.08 7.43 -5.27
N ALA A 106 -7.37 6.77 -4.36
CA ALA A 106 -6.70 5.54 -4.69
C ALA A 106 -7.68 4.45 -5.08
N ARG A 107 -7.27 3.60 -6.00
CA ARG A 107 -8.09 2.46 -6.38
C ARG A 107 -7.87 1.29 -5.44
N TRP A 108 -6.64 1.10 -4.98
CA TRP A 108 -6.31 0.00 -4.09
C TRP A 108 -5.49 0.48 -2.90
N LEU A 109 -5.79 -0.09 -1.75
CA LEU A 109 -4.94 -0.02 -0.55
C LEU A 109 -4.63 -1.45 -0.18
N PHE A 110 -3.37 -1.84 -0.29
CA PHE A 110 -2.98 -3.22 0.00
C PHE A 110 -2.58 -3.35 1.46
N SER A 111 -3.28 -4.23 2.16
CA SER A 111 -3.08 -4.47 3.58
C SER A 111 -3.67 -5.81 3.95
N LYS A 112 -3.06 -6.49 4.90
CA LYS A 112 -3.67 -7.66 5.51
C LYS A 112 -4.03 -7.40 6.96
N ASP A 113 -3.94 -6.14 7.39
CA ASP A 113 -4.26 -5.76 8.75
C ASP A 113 -5.78 -5.74 8.95
N ALA A 114 -6.24 -6.44 9.98
CA ALA A 114 -7.67 -6.54 10.25
C ALA A 114 -8.32 -5.18 10.46
N ALA A 115 -7.61 -4.23 11.09
CA ALA A 115 -8.19 -2.92 11.36
C ALA A 115 -8.48 -2.15 10.06
N LEU A 116 -7.63 -2.30 9.04
CA LEU A 116 -7.88 -1.68 7.75
C LEU A 116 -8.90 -2.46 6.94
N LEU A 117 -8.82 -3.80 6.96
CA LEU A 117 -9.75 -4.62 6.19
C LEU A 117 -11.20 -4.42 6.64
N LYS A 118 -11.41 -4.11 7.91
CA LYS A 118 -12.76 -3.83 8.41
C LYS A 118 -13.37 -2.60 7.77
N LEU A 119 -12.57 -1.72 7.21
CA LEU A 119 -13.07 -0.49 6.58
C LEU A 119 -13.38 -0.68 5.10
N ALA A 120 -13.11 -1.87 4.55
CA ALA A 120 -13.19 -2.07 3.09
C ALA A 120 -14.55 -1.75 2.51
N ARG A 121 -15.62 -2.19 3.17
CA ARG A 121 -16.96 -1.98 2.65
C ARG A 121 -17.30 -0.49 2.58
N ARG A 122 -17.04 0.24 3.67
CA ARG A 122 -17.35 1.65 3.70
C ARG A 122 -16.45 2.45 2.77
N ALA A 123 -15.19 2.07 2.64
CA ALA A 123 -14.30 2.74 1.70
C ALA A 123 -14.80 2.58 0.27
N ARG A 124 -15.25 1.38 -0.09
CA ARG A 124 -15.78 1.16 -1.42
C ARG A 124 -17.00 2.02 -1.68
N GLN A 125 -17.86 2.16 -0.68
CA GLN A 125 -19.05 2.99 -0.82
C GLN A 125 -18.73 4.47 -0.96
N LEU A 126 -17.66 4.92 -0.30
CA LEU A 126 -17.32 6.34 -0.32
C LEU A 126 -16.62 6.76 -1.60
N THR A 127 -15.63 6.02 -2.04
CA THR A 127 -14.81 6.44 -3.18
C THR A 127 -14.52 5.33 -4.18
N GLY A 128 -14.98 4.12 -3.92
CA GLY A 128 -14.63 2.99 -4.76
C GLY A 128 -13.30 2.35 -4.39
N LEU A 129 -12.69 2.77 -3.30
CA LEU A 129 -11.42 2.21 -2.85
C LEU A 129 -11.59 0.75 -2.47
N GLU A 130 -10.70 -0.12 -3.00
CA GLU A 130 -10.66 -1.52 -2.63
C GLU A 130 -9.51 -1.74 -1.66
N ILE A 131 -9.82 -2.28 -0.48
CA ILE A 131 -8.81 -2.62 0.51
C ILE A 131 -8.68 -4.13 0.53
N MET A 132 -7.49 -4.66 0.25
CA MET A 132 -7.31 -6.10 0.12
C MET A 132 -5.86 -6.48 0.36
N PRO A 133 -5.59 -7.73 0.75
CA PRO A 133 -4.20 -8.19 0.78
C PRO A 133 -3.66 -8.37 -0.62
N LEU A 134 -2.33 -8.37 -0.72
CA LEU A 134 -1.66 -8.52 -2.01
C LEU A 134 -2.11 -9.77 -2.75
N THR A 135 -2.40 -10.83 -2.02
CA THR A 135 -2.76 -12.12 -2.60
C THR A 135 -4.08 -12.10 -3.36
N GLN A 136 -4.92 -11.11 -3.10
CA GLN A 136 -6.23 -11.05 -3.74
C GLN A 136 -6.24 -10.26 -5.03
N TRP A 137 -5.14 -9.60 -5.36
CA TRP A 137 -5.09 -8.80 -6.57
C TRP A 137 -4.55 -9.59 -7.74
N SER A 138 -5.09 -9.33 -8.92
CA SER A 138 -4.64 -9.96 -10.15
C SER A 138 -4.65 -8.96 -11.28
N PRO A 139 -3.64 -8.98 -12.14
CA PRO A 139 -3.62 -8.08 -13.30
C PRO A 139 -4.61 -8.47 -14.37
N LEU A 140 -5.21 -9.64 -14.26
CA LEU A 140 -6.14 -10.10 -15.26
C LEU A 140 -7.50 -9.56 -14.99
N GLY A 141 -7.60 -8.49 -14.61
CA GLY A 141 -8.69 -7.69 -14.65
C GLY A 141 -10.03 -8.09 -14.17
N ASP A 142 -10.21 -9.23 -13.94
CA ASP A 142 -11.48 -9.58 -13.47
C ASP A 142 -11.70 -8.85 -12.22
N ASN A 143 -10.72 -8.59 -11.59
CA ASN A 143 -10.88 -7.80 -10.51
C ASN A 143 -11.25 -6.51 -10.99
N ALA A 144 -10.80 -6.19 -12.03
CA ALA A 144 -11.21 -5.01 -12.54
C ALA A 144 -12.55 -5.16 -12.96
N GLY A 145 -12.69 -6.18 -13.43
CA GLY A 145 -13.86 -6.25 -13.99
C GLY A 145 -14.92 -6.14 -13.27
N SER A 146 -14.74 -6.24 -12.61
CA SER A 146 -15.67 -5.97 -12.25
C SER A 146 -16.02 -5.19 -13.08
N PRO A 147 -16.43 -5.05 -13.59
CA PRO A 147 -16.85 -4.17 -14.36
C PRO A 147 -17.52 -3.69 -13.82
#